data_c4ee021431ae241a77496c46131719dd
#
_entry.id   c4ee021431ae241a77496c46131719dd
#
_cell.length_a   1.000
_cell.length_b   1.000
_cell.length_c   1.000
_cell.angle_alpha   90.00
_cell.angle_beta   90.00
_cell.angle_gamma   90.00
#
_symmetry.space_group_name_H-M   'P 1'
#
loop_
_entity.id
_entity.type
_entity.pdbx_description
1 polymer ?
#
loop_
_entity_poly.entity_id
_entity_poly.type
_entity_poly.pdbx_seq_one_letter_code
_entity_poly.pdbx_strand_id
1 'polypeptide(L)'
;MTESEAYIAKLNSNFFFKEFTYSSNKFKIDEKGQELELADNVVWLDDLLLITQIKERNKSGDLNAENWFKSKVLRKAVKQIKDTISYFEIYENISIPNERGHILNVSEAGKLEPIKIVIYVPGGSFPDSLRFQKFYESRDVGLIHLFHIEDYLWICKYLITPYEIKEFLQFREAMFK
;
A
#
# COMPACT_ATOMS: atom_id res chain seq x y z
N MET A 1 -11.32 9.24 0.10
CA MET A 1 -10.70 8.40 1.14
C MET A 1 -11.78 7.61 1.84
N THR A 2 -11.69 6.30 1.88
CA THR A 2 -12.60 5.42 2.62
C THR A 2 -12.26 5.41 4.12
N GLU A 3 -13.13 4.81 4.96
CA GLU A 3 -12.87 4.68 6.40
C GLU A 3 -11.61 3.84 6.67
N SER A 4 -11.43 2.76 5.93
CA SER A 4 -10.24 1.90 6.06
C SER A 4 -8.96 2.60 5.60
N GLU A 5 -9.01 3.41 4.53
CA GLU A 5 -7.85 4.23 4.10
C GLU A 5 -7.46 5.24 5.18
N ALA A 6 -8.43 5.96 5.75
CA ALA A 6 -8.18 6.93 6.84
C ALA A 6 -7.59 6.24 8.09
N TYR A 7 -8.10 5.05 8.41
CA TYR A 7 -7.61 4.28 9.55
C TYR A 7 -6.15 3.82 9.35
N ILE A 8 -5.82 3.25 8.19
CA ILE A 8 -4.45 2.82 7.88
C ILE A 8 -3.50 4.02 7.77
N ALA A 9 -3.94 5.15 7.18
CA ALA A 9 -3.15 6.37 7.15
C ALA A 9 -2.75 6.83 8.56
N LYS A 10 -3.72 6.84 9.49
CA LYS A 10 -3.47 7.19 10.90
C LYS A 10 -2.54 6.19 11.59
N LEU A 11 -2.72 4.90 11.35
CA LEU A 11 -1.86 3.85 11.91
C LEU A 11 -0.42 4.02 11.42
N ASN A 12 -0.22 4.15 10.10
CA ASN A 12 1.09 4.29 9.50
C ASN A 12 1.77 5.60 9.93
N SER A 13 1.01 6.71 10.04
CA SER A 13 1.52 8.00 10.55
C SER A 13 2.04 7.92 11.98
N ASN A 14 1.41 7.10 12.82
CA ASN A 14 1.85 6.89 14.18
C ASN A 14 3.06 5.96 14.25
N PHE A 15 3.10 4.94 13.38
CA PHE A 15 4.13 3.91 13.40
C PHE A 15 5.41 4.34 12.66
N PHE A 16 5.26 4.89 11.43
CA PHE A 16 6.37 5.31 10.57
C PHE A 16 6.67 6.81 10.64
N PHE A 17 6.05 7.50 11.58
CA PHE A 17 6.05 8.95 11.75
C PHE A 17 5.38 9.71 10.59
N LYS A 18 4.73 10.82 10.95
CA LYS A 18 3.98 11.68 10.01
C LYS A 18 4.84 12.27 8.90
N GLU A 19 6.12 12.48 9.20
CA GLU A 19 7.09 13.06 8.27
C GLU A 19 7.37 12.17 7.07
N PHE A 20 7.25 10.84 7.25
CA PHE A 20 7.62 9.83 6.26
C PHE A 20 6.42 9.07 5.68
N THR A 21 5.20 9.49 6.07
CA THR A 21 3.95 8.86 5.63
C THR A 21 3.17 9.81 4.73
N TYR A 22 2.66 9.29 3.62
CA TYR A 22 1.95 10.02 2.59
C TYR A 22 0.66 9.26 2.24
N SER A 23 -0.51 9.87 2.46
CA SER A 23 -1.83 9.29 2.15
C SER A 23 -2.71 10.19 1.26
N SER A 24 -2.42 11.49 1.21
CA SER A 24 -3.01 12.42 0.22
C SER A 24 -2.12 12.48 -1.02
N ASN A 25 -2.06 11.38 -1.75
CA ASN A 25 -1.00 11.09 -2.73
C ASN A 25 -1.33 11.55 -4.15
N LYS A 26 -2.10 12.61 -4.30
CA LYS A 26 -2.42 13.18 -5.61
C LYS A 26 -1.38 14.22 -6.00
N PHE A 27 -0.88 14.10 -7.21
CA PHE A 27 0.05 15.06 -7.80
C PHE A 27 -0.33 15.40 -9.23
N LYS A 28 0.16 16.55 -9.72
CA LYS A 28 -0.04 17.01 -11.09
C LYS A 28 1.28 16.99 -11.83
N ILE A 29 1.23 16.60 -13.08
CA ILE A 29 2.41 16.56 -13.96
C ILE A 29 2.79 17.99 -14.37
N ASP A 30 1.78 18.83 -14.63
CA ASP A 30 1.90 20.24 -14.97
C ASP A 30 0.69 21.04 -14.44
N GLU A 31 0.68 22.36 -14.57
CA GLU A 31 -0.40 23.23 -14.08
C GLU A 31 -1.77 22.93 -14.70
N LYS A 32 -1.82 22.34 -15.89
CA LYS A 32 -3.03 21.98 -16.63
C LYS A 32 -3.25 20.47 -16.72
N GLY A 33 -2.33 19.69 -16.17
CA GLY A 33 -2.28 18.25 -16.30
C GLY A 33 -3.33 17.52 -15.49
N GLN A 34 -3.56 16.29 -15.87
CA GLN A 34 -4.39 15.36 -15.11
C GLN A 34 -3.79 15.13 -13.72
N GLU A 35 -4.64 15.16 -12.70
CA GLU A 35 -4.26 14.75 -11.36
C GLU A 35 -4.10 13.24 -11.31
N LEU A 36 -2.92 12.77 -10.92
CA LEU A 36 -2.59 11.35 -10.74
C LEU A 36 -2.55 11.01 -9.26
N GLU A 37 -2.87 9.77 -8.93
CA GLU A 37 -2.81 9.24 -7.57
C GLU A 37 -1.66 8.23 -7.48
N LEU A 38 -0.72 8.48 -6.56
CA LEU A 38 0.47 7.64 -6.43
C LEU A 38 0.12 6.25 -5.85
N ALA A 39 -0.53 6.22 -4.68
CA ALA A 39 -1.01 5.00 -4.02
C ALA A 39 -2.00 5.36 -2.90
N ASP A 40 -2.70 4.38 -2.31
CA ASP A 40 -3.58 4.65 -1.16
C ASP A 40 -2.75 5.09 0.08
N ASN A 41 -1.54 4.55 0.25
CA ASN A 41 -0.57 5.02 1.24
C ASN A 41 0.86 4.68 0.80
N VAL A 42 1.78 5.61 1.01
CA VAL A 42 3.22 5.42 0.80
C VAL A 42 3.96 5.73 2.10
N VAL A 43 4.93 4.93 2.43
CA VAL A 43 5.92 5.22 3.47
C VAL A 43 7.30 5.27 2.81
N TRP A 44 7.98 6.39 2.99
CA TRP A 44 9.38 6.52 2.58
C TRP A 44 10.21 6.98 3.76
N LEU A 45 10.96 6.06 4.35
CA LEU A 45 11.81 6.27 5.52
C LEU A 45 13.17 5.65 5.27
N ASP A 46 14.17 6.50 5.03
CA ASP A 46 15.54 6.11 4.70
C ASP A 46 15.58 5.11 3.51
N ASP A 47 15.98 3.89 3.70
CA ASP A 47 16.05 2.83 2.70
C ASP A 47 14.78 1.96 2.63
N LEU A 48 13.70 2.35 3.31
CA LEU A 48 12.41 1.68 3.30
C LEU A 48 11.42 2.45 2.42
N LEU A 49 10.97 1.81 1.34
CA LEU A 49 9.83 2.26 0.55
C LEU A 49 8.70 1.23 0.62
N LEU A 50 7.57 1.59 1.24
CA LEU A 50 6.35 0.80 1.22
C LEU A 50 5.34 1.42 0.26
N ILE A 51 4.83 0.65 -0.68
CA ILE A 51 3.69 1.01 -1.54
C ILE A 51 2.50 0.17 -1.09
N THR A 52 1.50 0.82 -0.52
CA THR A 52 0.33 0.14 0.05
C THR A 52 -0.93 0.49 -0.72
N GLN A 53 -1.67 -0.54 -1.11
CA GLN A 53 -3.03 -0.44 -1.64
C GLN A 53 -4.02 -0.98 -0.61
N ILE A 54 -5.16 -0.31 -0.44
CA ILE A 54 -6.20 -0.68 0.53
C ILE A 54 -7.47 -1.02 -0.23
N LYS A 55 -8.06 -2.18 0.05
CA LYS A 55 -9.26 -2.65 -0.63
C LYS A 55 -10.33 -3.04 0.38
N GLU A 56 -11.37 -2.21 0.44
CA GLU A 56 -12.53 -2.44 1.30
C GLU A 56 -13.69 -2.99 0.47
N ARG A 57 -14.38 -4.00 1.01
CA ARG A 57 -15.56 -4.59 0.39
C ARG A 57 -16.83 -3.94 0.92
N ASN A 58 -17.61 -3.36 0.01
CA ASN A 58 -18.94 -2.86 0.32
C ASN A 58 -19.94 -4.03 0.30
N LYS A 59 -20.55 -4.33 1.47
CA LYS A 59 -21.47 -5.47 1.63
C LYS A 59 -22.73 -5.37 0.78
N SER A 60 -23.18 -4.16 0.42
CA SER A 60 -24.47 -3.94 -0.26
C SER A 60 -24.40 -3.94 -1.78
N GLY A 61 -23.23 -3.86 -2.38
CA GLY A 61 -23.09 -3.71 -3.84
C GLY A 61 -22.00 -4.55 -4.47
N ASP A 62 -21.19 -5.26 -3.67
CA ASP A 62 -20.06 -6.00 -4.19
C ASP A 62 -20.39 -7.45 -4.56
N LEU A 63 -19.60 -7.97 -5.48
CA LEU A 63 -19.53 -9.37 -5.85
C LEU A 63 -19.41 -10.28 -4.61
N ASN A 64 -19.65 -11.56 -4.76
CA ASN A 64 -19.29 -12.50 -3.69
C ASN A 64 -17.82 -12.33 -3.28
N ALA A 65 -17.46 -12.79 -2.08
CA ALA A 65 -16.15 -12.55 -1.48
C ALA A 65 -14.98 -12.99 -2.39
N GLU A 66 -15.13 -14.13 -3.07
CA GLU A 66 -14.09 -14.67 -3.95
C GLU A 66 -13.88 -13.82 -5.20
N ASN A 67 -14.97 -13.44 -5.88
CA ASN A 67 -14.90 -12.61 -7.07
C ASN A 67 -14.37 -11.20 -6.74
N TRP A 68 -14.81 -10.64 -5.60
CA TRP A 68 -14.28 -9.38 -5.10
C TRP A 68 -12.77 -9.48 -4.84
N PHE A 69 -12.31 -10.51 -4.13
CA PHE A 69 -10.89 -10.70 -3.82
C PHE A 69 -10.06 -10.80 -5.12
N LYS A 70 -10.46 -11.66 -6.05
CA LYS A 70 -9.76 -11.80 -7.36
C LYS A 70 -9.73 -10.50 -8.16
N SER A 71 -10.85 -9.76 -8.20
CA SER A 71 -10.96 -8.56 -9.04
C SER A 71 -10.39 -7.30 -8.40
N LYS A 72 -10.58 -7.08 -7.09
CA LYS A 72 -10.20 -5.84 -6.40
C LYS A 72 -8.87 -5.99 -5.66
N VAL A 73 -8.71 -7.07 -4.86
CA VAL A 73 -7.50 -7.25 -4.05
C VAL A 73 -6.31 -7.68 -4.92
N LEU A 74 -6.52 -8.59 -5.87
CA LEU A 74 -5.44 -9.02 -6.76
C LEU A 74 -5.34 -8.13 -8.00
N ARG A 75 -6.29 -8.20 -8.93
CA ARG A 75 -6.15 -7.55 -10.24
C ARG A 75 -6.05 -6.02 -10.19
N LYS A 76 -6.99 -5.36 -9.48
CA LYS A 76 -7.01 -3.89 -9.43
C LYS A 76 -5.81 -3.35 -8.65
N ALA A 77 -5.47 -3.96 -7.51
CA ALA A 77 -4.34 -3.50 -6.71
C ALA A 77 -3.00 -3.68 -7.45
N VAL A 78 -2.80 -4.81 -8.15
CA VAL A 78 -1.61 -5.02 -9.00
C VAL A 78 -1.47 -3.91 -10.03
N LYS A 79 -2.57 -3.57 -10.74
CA LYS A 79 -2.53 -2.48 -11.72
C LYS A 79 -2.13 -1.16 -11.06
N GLN A 80 -2.71 -0.81 -9.91
CA GLN A 80 -2.41 0.44 -9.20
C GLN A 80 -0.96 0.48 -8.71
N ILE A 81 -0.43 -0.64 -8.19
CA ILE A 81 1.00 -0.74 -7.81
C ILE A 81 1.91 -0.56 -9.03
N LYS A 82 1.56 -1.18 -10.17
CA LYS A 82 2.30 -1.01 -11.42
C LYS A 82 2.31 0.45 -11.89
N ASP A 83 1.15 1.10 -11.85
CA ASP A 83 1.03 2.52 -12.19
C ASP A 83 1.93 3.37 -11.28
N THR A 84 1.93 3.11 -9.95
CA THR A 84 2.80 3.80 -8.98
C THR A 84 4.29 3.64 -9.30
N ILE A 85 4.74 2.41 -9.58
CA ILE A 85 6.14 2.14 -9.94
C ILE A 85 6.50 2.89 -11.22
N SER A 86 5.64 2.85 -12.24
CA SER A 86 5.84 3.58 -13.49
C SER A 86 5.91 5.10 -13.28
N TYR A 87 5.16 5.65 -12.33
CA TYR A 87 5.25 7.08 -12.02
C TYR A 87 6.62 7.46 -11.46
N PHE A 88 7.18 6.65 -10.58
CA PHE A 88 8.55 6.85 -10.08
C PHE A 88 9.62 6.76 -11.17
N GLU A 89 9.38 5.94 -12.21
CA GLU A 89 10.30 5.81 -13.35
C GLU A 89 10.20 6.98 -14.34
N ILE A 90 9.00 7.56 -14.51
CA ILE A 90 8.72 8.54 -15.55
C ILE A 90 8.88 9.98 -15.06
N TYR A 91 8.49 10.27 -13.82
CA TYR A 91 8.39 11.66 -13.33
C TYR A 91 9.54 12.01 -12.38
N GLU A 92 10.32 13.01 -12.76
CA GLU A 92 11.41 13.56 -11.93
C GLU A 92 10.90 14.38 -10.75
N ASN A 93 9.63 14.79 -10.77
CA ASN A 93 9.01 15.57 -9.71
C ASN A 93 7.63 15.00 -9.37
N ILE A 94 7.53 14.37 -8.20
CA ILE A 94 6.29 13.87 -7.60
C ILE A 94 6.12 14.60 -6.27
N SER A 95 5.56 15.82 -6.32
CA SER A 95 5.39 16.66 -5.14
C SER A 95 4.05 16.36 -4.46
N ILE A 96 4.10 15.74 -3.28
CA ILE A 96 2.93 15.38 -2.46
C ILE A 96 3.12 15.79 -1.00
N PRO A 97 2.03 16.09 -0.27
CA PRO A 97 2.11 16.40 1.15
C PRO A 97 2.30 15.12 1.97
N ASN A 98 3.19 15.19 2.96
CA ASN A 98 3.22 14.18 4.02
C ASN A 98 2.10 14.43 5.06
N GLU A 99 1.98 13.55 6.05
CA GLU A 99 0.93 13.65 7.09
C GLU A 99 1.14 14.82 8.08
N ARG A 100 2.24 15.59 7.95
CA ARG A 100 2.41 16.90 8.60
C ARG A 100 1.96 18.07 7.72
N GLY A 101 1.60 17.82 6.45
CA GLY A 101 1.25 18.85 5.49
C GLY A 101 2.45 19.48 4.76
N HIS A 102 3.67 18.98 4.96
CA HIS A 102 4.83 19.45 4.22
C HIS A 102 4.85 18.80 2.83
N ILE A 103 4.90 19.62 1.79
CA ILE A 103 5.01 19.16 0.40
C ILE A 103 6.47 18.82 0.12
N LEU A 104 6.71 17.58 -0.29
CA LEU A 104 8.05 17.07 -0.60
C LEU A 104 8.03 16.40 -1.98
N ASN A 105 9.11 16.53 -2.71
CA ASN A 105 9.32 15.72 -3.91
C ASN A 105 9.78 14.33 -3.50
N VAL A 106 8.95 13.32 -3.77
CA VAL A 106 9.21 11.92 -3.39
C VAL A 106 9.74 11.08 -4.54
N SER A 107 10.07 11.66 -5.71
CA SER A 107 10.56 10.90 -6.87
C SER A 107 11.85 10.12 -6.56
N GLU A 108 12.71 10.63 -5.68
CA GLU A 108 13.93 9.95 -5.25
C GLU A 108 13.68 8.60 -4.57
N ALA A 109 12.50 8.40 -3.97
CA ALA A 109 12.11 7.11 -3.41
C ALA A 109 12.05 6.00 -4.47
N GLY A 110 11.82 6.34 -5.73
CA GLY A 110 11.81 5.40 -6.85
C GLY A 110 13.15 4.71 -7.13
N LYS A 111 14.24 5.17 -6.51
CA LYS A 111 15.55 4.49 -6.56
C LYS A 111 15.63 3.26 -5.64
N LEU A 112 14.68 3.13 -4.72
CA LEU A 112 14.59 2.00 -3.80
C LEU A 112 13.73 0.89 -4.41
N GLU A 113 14.07 -0.36 -4.11
CA GLU A 113 13.17 -1.49 -4.41
C GLU A 113 11.97 -1.44 -3.46
N PRO A 114 10.75 -1.24 -3.95
CA PRO A 114 9.59 -1.08 -3.08
C PRO A 114 9.11 -2.41 -2.51
N ILE A 115 8.75 -2.43 -1.24
CA ILE A 115 7.96 -3.49 -0.65
C ILE A 115 6.48 -3.20 -0.93
N LYS A 116 5.81 -4.10 -1.64
CA LYS A 116 4.45 -3.95 -2.13
C LYS A 116 3.47 -4.64 -1.20
N ILE A 117 2.48 -3.89 -0.71
CA ILE A 117 1.50 -4.36 0.27
C ILE A 117 0.08 -4.13 -0.24
N VAL A 118 -0.77 -5.12 -0.09
CA VAL A 118 -2.22 -4.95 -0.23
C VAL A 118 -2.87 -5.30 1.10
N ILE A 119 -3.54 -4.33 1.70
CA ILE A 119 -4.35 -4.51 2.90
C ILE A 119 -5.80 -4.63 2.46
N TYR A 120 -6.49 -5.68 2.89
CA TYR A 120 -7.87 -5.89 2.51
C TYR A 120 -8.80 -6.03 3.72
N VAL A 121 -10.00 -5.46 3.55
CA VAL A 121 -11.09 -5.44 4.52
C VAL A 121 -12.29 -6.14 3.88
N PRO A 122 -12.48 -7.44 4.10
CA PRO A 122 -13.47 -8.21 3.34
C PRO A 122 -14.91 -7.94 3.76
N GLY A 123 -15.13 -7.43 4.96
CA GLY A 123 -16.47 -7.23 5.50
C GLY A 123 -17.33 -8.49 5.52
N GLY A 124 -17.93 -8.83 6.65
CA GLY A 124 -18.79 -10.00 6.78
C GLY A 124 -18.07 -11.35 6.64
N SER A 125 -18.78 -12.35 6.11
CA SER A 125 -18.22 -13.69 5.90
C SER A 125 -17.17 -13.69 4.81
N PHE A 126 -16.01 -14.27 5.09
CA PHE A 126 -14.88 -14.37 4.17
C PHE A 126 -14.25 -15.76 4.24
N PRO A 127 -14.01 -16.44 3.10
CA PRO A 127 -13.45 -17.79 3.09
C PRO A 127 -12.05 -17.86 3.70
N ASP A 128 -11.81 -18.82 4.58
CA ASP A 128 -10.50 -19.02 5.20
C ASP A 128 -9.40 -19.30 4.17
N SER A 129 -9.72 -20.03 3.09
CA SER A 129 -8.78 -20.29 2.00
C SER A 129 -8.21 -19.03 1.38
N LEU A 130 -8.99 -17.96 1.27
CA LEU A 130 -8.53 -16.65 0.80
C LEU A 130 -7.80 -15.87 1.90
N ARG A 131 -8.21 -16.01 3.16
CA ARG A 131 -7.51 -15.39 4.30
C ARG A 131 -6.11 -15.96 4.49
N PHE A 132 -5.90 -17.25 4.18
CA PHE A 132 -4.60 -17.89 4.24
C PHE A 132 -3.68 -17.56 3.05
N GLN A 133 -4.19 -16.91 2.01
CA GLN A 133 -3.35 -16.41 0.92
C GLN A 133 -2.58 -15.19 1.41
N LYS A 134 -1.31 -15.38 1.77
CA LYS A 134 -0.46 -14.35 2.37
C LYS A 134 0.37 -13.57 1.36
N PHE A 135 0.45 -14.07 0.13
CA PHE A 135 1.24 -13.51 -0.96
C PHE A 135 0.52 -13.63 -2.29
N TYR A 136 0.90 -12.76 -3.19
CA TYR A 136 0.55 -12.87 -4.60
C TYR A 136 1.76 -12.48 -5.44
N GLU A 137 2.19 -13.38 -6.33
CA GLU A 137 3.26 -13.09 -7.27
C GLU A 137 2.66 -12.66 -8.61
N SER A 138 2.99 -11.45 -9.03
CA SER A 138 2.56 -10.87 -10.29
C SER A 138 3.73 -10.83 -11.27
N ARG A 139 3.46 -11.15 -12.54
CA ARG A 139 4.46 -10.99 -13.61
C ARG A 139 4.87 -9.53 -13.84
N ASP A 140 3.98 -8.58 -13.53
CA ASP A 140 4.20 -7.16 -13.77
C ASP A 140 4.99 -6.47 -12.66
N VAL A 141 4.78 -6.86 -11.40
CA VAL A 141 5.33 -6.13 -10.23
C VAL A 141 6.03 -7.04 -9.22
N GLY A 142 6.17 -8.34 -9.51
CA GLY A 142 6.78 -9.31 -8.61
C GLY A 142 5.92 -9.61 -7.39
N LEU A 143 6.57 -9.90 -6.26
CA LEU A 143 5.90 -10.30 -5.02
C LEU A 143 5.15 -9.17 -4.35
N ILE A 144 3.94 -9.48 -3.89
CA ILE A 144 3.07 -8.60 -3.12
C ILE A 144 2.69 -9.30 -1.83
N HIS A 145 2.84 -8.62 -0.70
CA HIS A 145 2.35 -9.07 0.60
C HIS A 145 0.86 -8.78 0.71
N LEU A 146 0.07 -9.79 1.03
CA LEU A 146 -1.36 -9.67 1.28
C LEU A 146 -1.61 -9.73 2.79
N PHE A 147 -2.34 -8.74 3.31
CA PHE A 147 -2.72 -8.67 4.71
C PHE A 147 -4.23 -8.45 4.85
N HIS A 148 -4.87 -9.29 5.63
CA HIS A 148 -6.13 -8.89 6.25
C HIS A 148 -5.86 -7.71 7.19
N ILE A 149 -6.77 -6.75 7.28
CA ILE A 149 -6.56 -5.54 8.11
C ILE A 149 -6.18 -5.87 9.55
N GLU A 150 -6.81 -6.86 10.16
CA GLU A 150 -6.47 -7.29 11.52
C GLU A 150 -5.03 -7.81 11.63
N ASP A 151 -4.57 -8.61 10.63
CA ASP A 151 -3.20 -9.13 10.63
C ASP A 151 -2.18 -7.99 10.54
N TYR A 152 -2.47 -6.95 9.72
CA TYR A 152 -1.61 -5.77 9.63
C TYR A 152 -1.57 -4.96 10.93
N LEU A 153 -2.73 -4.81 11.59
CA LEU A 153 -2.81 -4.18 12.91
C LEU A 153 -1.98 -4.90 13.97
N TRP A 154 -2.06 -6.23 13.99
CA TRP A 154 -1.27 -7.02 14.92
C TRP A 154 0.23 -6.88 14.67
N ILE A 155 0.66 -6.83 13.40
CA ILE A 155 2.06 -6.59 13.04
C ILE A 155 2.52 -5.25 13.61
N CYS A 156 1.80 -4.14 13.34
CA CYS A 156 2.14 -2.83 13.89
C CYS A 156 2.07 -2.74 15.41
N LYS A 157 1.28 -3.60 16.05
CA LYS A 157 1.19 -3.65 17.53
C LYS A 157 2.36 -4.39 18.17
N TYR A 158 2.85 -5.45 17.53
CA TYR A 158 3.88 -6.32 18.11
C TYR A 158 5.28 -5.99 17.63
N LEU A 159 5.43 -5.49 16.41
CA LEU A 159 6.69 -4.97 15.91
C LEU A 159 6.78 -3.49 16.26
N ILE A 160 7.67 -3.15 17.16
CA ILE A 160 7.70 -1.83 17.84
C ILE A 160 8.32 -0.76 16.95
N THR A 161 9.17 -1.12 16.00
CA THR A 161 9.93 -0.18 15.17
C THR A 161 9.72 -0.38 13.67
N PRO A 162 9.87 0.66 12.84
CA PRO A 162 9.89 0.54 11.39
C PRO A 162 10.92 -0.47 10.87
N TYR A 163 12.07 -0.57 11.52
CA TYR A 163 13.11 -1.54 11.18
C TYR A 163 12.61 -2.98 11.34
N GLU A 164 11.96 -3.31 12.45
CA GLU A 164 11.41 -4.66 12.69
C GLU A 164 10.34 -5.04 11.65
N ILE A 165 9.52 -4.07 11.19
CA ILE A 165 8.57 -4.33 10.09
C ILE A 165 9.32 -4.62 8.78
N LYS A 166 10.36 -3.85 8.46
CA LYS A 166 11.18 -4.08 7.27
C LYS A 166 11.77 -5.49 7.30
N GLU A 167 12.45 -5.87 8.38
CA GLU A 167 13.05 -7.18 8.58
C GLU A 167 12.00 -8.32 8.47
N PHE A 168 10.84 -8.12 9.09
CA PHE A 168 9.74 -9.08 9.03
C PHE A 168 9.23 -9.28 7.60
N LEU A 169 9.04 -8.20 6.84
CA LEU A 169 8.56 -8.29 5.46
C LEU A 169 9.61 -8.96 4.55
N GLN A 170 10.88 -8.64 4.72
CA GLN A 170 11.98 -9.29 4.01
C GLN A 170 12.11 -10.78 4.37
N PHE A 171 11.98 -11.12 5.65
CA PHE A 171 11.95 -12.52 6.10
C PHE A 171 10.77 -13.28 5.48
N ARG A 172 9.55 -12.68 5.49
CA ARG A 172 8.39 -13.28 4.83
C ARG A 172 8.62 -13.54 3.34
N GLU A 173 9.26 -12.61 2.65
CA GLU A 173 9.60 -12.77 1.23
C GLU A 173 10.59 -13.93 1.02
N ALA A 174 11.64 -14.02 1.84
CA ALA A 174 12.62 -15.08 1.80
C ALA A 174 12.02 -16.48 2.07
N MET A 175 10.98 -16.56 2.91
CA MET A 175 10.26 -17.80 3.18
C MET A 175 9.29 -18.21 2.07
N PHE A 176 8.89 -17.27 1.21
CA PHE A 176 8.03 -17.55 0.05
C PHE A 176 8.83 -18.08 -1.15
N LYS A 177 10.03 -17.59 -1.37
CA LYS A 177 10.96 -18.01 -2.43
C LYS A 177 11.58 -19.35 -2.15
#